data_413c5d63fd24f91c1ce30d9812d7c883
#
_entry.id   413c5d63fd24f91c1ce30d9812d7c883
#
_cell.length_a   1.000
_cell.length_b   1.000
_cell.length_c   1.000
_cell.angle_alpha   90.00
_cell.angle_beta   90.00
_cell.angle_gamma   90.00
#
_symmetry.space_group_name_H-M   'P 1'
#
loop_
_entity.id
_entity.type
_entity.pdbx_description
1 polymer ?
#
loop_
_entity_poly.entity_id
_entity_poly.type
_entity_poly.pdbx_seq_one_letter_code
_entity_poly.pdbx_strand_id
1 'polypeptide(L)'
;MQIASQYLYGPHRGPIHFNMPFREPLTPDMDRVDLLTSENKTLPHYQKSIAVHDISATLQKKKGLIIVGDLQHQEVDQILTYSTIYDLPILADPLSQLRKNNHPNVITTYDLLYRTGLDLDVDFVIRVGKPVISKKLNQWLKRTSAYQILVQNNDKIDVFPTPPDISYEISANDFFRSLIEEENVQRKDWLELWQSLERQSRIEIKDYLNHASDEAAYVGELIHKLSNEDALFVGNSMPIRDVDNLMFETEAEVYANRGANGIDGVVSTAIGMAVHKNVTLLIGDLSFYHDMNGLLMAKLNDIHIN
;
A
#
# COMPACT_ATOMS: atom_id res chain seq x y z
N MET A 1 -12.26 17.47 -12.42
CA MET A 1 -12.16 18.26 -13.66
C MET A 1 -10.84 19.03 -13.77
N GLN A 2 -10.40 19.82 -12.77
CA GLN A 2 -9.13 20.57 -12.82
C GLN A 2 -7.88 19.69 -12.94
N ILE A 3 -7.81 18.55 -12.20
CA ILE A 3 -6.72 17.56 -12.35
C ILE A 3 -6.70 17.02 -13.78
N ALA A 4 -7.86 16.71 -14.35
CA ALA A 4 -7.97 16.25 -15.72
C ALA A 4 -7.43 17.28 -16.73
N SER A 5 -7.69 18.58 -16.53
CA SER A 5 -7.15 19.61 -17.42
C SER A 5 -5.62 19.71 -17.35
N GLN A 6 -5.00 19.45 -16.20
CA GLN A 6 -3.54 19.41 -16.09
C GLN A 6 -2.93 18.26 -16.89
N TYR A 7 -3.57 17.09 -16.90
CA TYR A 7 -3.12 15.96 -17.73
C TYR A 7 -3.47 16.10 -19.21
N LEU A 8 -4.49 16.89 -19.57
CA LEU A 8 -4.82 17.18 -20.98
C LEU A 8 -3.90 18.25 -21.58
N TYR A 9 -3.55 19.28 -20.81
CA TYR A 9 -2.88 20.47 -21.30
C TYR A 9 -1.53 20.75 -20.63
N GLY A 10 -1.16 20.00 -19.59
CA GLY A 10 0.10 20.16 -18.85
C GLY A 10 1.30 19.55 -19.54
N PRO A 11 2.50 19.60 -18.92
CA PRO A 11 3.73 19.06 -19.47
C PRO A 11 3.72 17.52 -19.65
N HIS A 12 2.91 16.81 -18.88
CA HIS A 12 2.78 15.34 -18.93
C HIS A 12 1.44 14.95 -19.57
N ARG A 13 1.26 15.26 -20.84
CA ARG A 13 0.02 14.97 -21.57
C ARG A 13 -0.20 13.47 -21.73
N GLY A 14 -1.43 13.04 -21.50
CA GLY A 14 -1.79 11.62 -21.66
C GLY A 14 -3.30 11.37 -21.59
N PRO A 15 -3.73 10.14 -21.84
CA PRO A 15 -5.13 9.76 -21.72
C PRO A 15 -5.58 9.89 -20.27
N ILE A 16 -6.84 10.29 -20.09
CA ILE A 16 -7.47 10.42 -18.78
C ILE A 16 -8.63 9.44 -18.71
N HIS A 17 -8.66 8.68 -17.61
CA HIS A 17 -9.76 7.80 -17.29
C HIS A 17 -10.55 8.38 -16.11
N PHE A 18 -11.85 8.62 -16.32
CA PHE A 18 -12.78 9.02 -15.26
C PHE A 18 -13.53 7.78 -14.78
N ASN A 19 -13.31 7.40 -13.52
CA ASN A 19 -14.15 6.42 -12.85
C ASN A 19 -15.25 7.17 -12.10
N MET A 20 -16.51 6.99 -12.54
CA MET A 20 -17.69 7.62 -11.92
C MET A 20 -18.56 6.52 -11.28
N PRO A 21 -18.32 6.21 -9.99
CA PRO A 21 -19.14 5.23 -9.29
C PRO A 21 -20.54 5.80 -9.04
N PHE A 22 -21.56 5.04 -9.40
CA PHE A 22 -22.95 5.34 -9.13
C PHE A 22 -23.44 4.56 -7.92
N ARG A 23 -24.38 5.14 -7.17
CA ARG A 23 -25.11 4.44 -6.11
C ARG A 23 -26.32 3.72 -6.69
N GLU A 24 -26.68 2.62 -6.10
CA GLU A 24 -27.98 2.00 -6.32
C GLU A 24 -29.10 2.81 -5.62
N PRO A 25 -30.29 2.91 -6.23
CA PRO A 25 -30.67 2.41 -7.55
C PRO A 25 -30.02 3.21 -8.69
N LEU A 26 -29.64 2.55 -9.78
CA LEU A 26 -28.92 3.17 -10.91
C LEU A 26 -29.83 4.04 -11.80
N THR A 27 -31.13 4.00 -11.59
CA THR A 27 -32.08 4.85 -12.28
C THR A 27 -31.96 6.28 -11.74
N PRO A 28 -31.69 7.28 -12.60
CA PRO A 28 -31.55 8.66 -12.14
C PRO A 28 -32.90 9.20 -11.63
N ASP A 29 -32.85 9.89 -10.51
CA ASP A 29 -33.96 10.68 -10.01
C ASP A 29 -33.94 12.04 -10.70
N MET A 30 -34.76 12.20 -11.73
CA MET A 30 -34.81 13.41 -12.57
C MET A 30 -35.28 14.65 -11.81
N ASP A 31 -35.97 14.49 -10.68
CA ASP A 31 -36.45 15.61 -9.85
C ASP A 31 -35.32 16.18 -8.97
N ARG A 32 -34.17 15.50 -8.91
CA ARG A 32 -32.96 15.89 -8.15
C ARG A 32 -31.78 16.32 -8.99
N VAL A 33 -31.97 16.60 -10.25
CA VAL A 33 -30.90 17.15 -11.10
C VAL A 33 -30.66 18.60 -10.76
N ASP A 34 -30.00 18.87 -9.64
CA ASP A 34 -29.40 20.19 -9.40
C ASP A 34 -28.20 20.36 -10.33
N LEU A 35 -28.21 21.38 -11.12
CA LEU A 35 -27.02 21.81 -11.87
C LEU A 35 -25.96 22.23 -10.85
N LEU A 36 -25.03 21.33 -10.61
CA LEU A 36 -23.92 21.55 -9.69
C LEU A 36 -23.11 22.77 -10.17
N THR A 37 -23.25 23.86 -9.47
CA THR A 37 -22.29 24.97 -9.56
C THR A 37 -20.95 24.41 -8.98
N SER A 38 -19.92 24.44 -9.82
CA SER A 38 -18.59 23.93 -9.40
C SER A 38 -18.06 24.83 -8.29
N GLU A 39 -18.02 24.30 -7.06
CA GLU A 39 -17.14 24.86 -6.04
C GLU A 39 -15.69 24.65 -6.49
N ASN A 40 -14.94 25.74 -6.62
CA ASN A 40 -13.50 25.68 -6.86
C ASN A 40 -12.81 25.12 -5.62
N LYS A 41 -12.72 23.78 -5.52
CA LYS A 41 -11.85 23.15 -4.53
C LYS A 41 -10.41 23.39 -4.97
N THR A 42 -9.63 24.00 -4.11
CA THR A 42 -8.18 24.10 -4.27
C THR A 42 -7.60 22.70 -4.47
N LEU A 43 -6.85 22.54 -5.55
CA LEU A 43 -6.13 21.29 -5.83
C LEU A 43 -5.03 21.10 -4.81
N PRO A 44 -4.68 19.84 -4.48
CA PRO A 44 -3.46 19.55 -3.70
C PRO A 44 -2.28 20.25 -4.36
N HIS A 45 -1.43 20.82 -3.53
CA HIS A 45 -0.23 21.52 -4.00
C HIS A 45 0.83 20.48 -4.36
N TYR A 46 1.21 20.40 -5.64
CA TYR A 46 2.28 19.50 -6.11
C TYR A 46 3.60 20.25 -6.10
N GLN A 47 4.56 19.75 -5.34
CA GLN A 47 5.92 20.27 -5.32
C GLN A 47 6.90 19.23 -5.88
N LYS A 48 7.73 19.62 -6.85
CA LYS A 48 8.82 18.78 -7.39
C LYS A 48 10.10 18.84 -6.56
N SER A 49 10.18 19.76 -5.62
CA SER A 49 11.29 19.91 -4.69
C SER A 49 10.75 20.04 -3.28
N ILE A 50 11.46 19.47 -2.31
CA ILE A 50 11.06 19.56 -0.91
C ILE A 50 11.40 20.95 -0.41
N ALA A 51 10.38 21.74 -0.08
CA ALA A 51 10.52 22.84 0.86
C ALA A 51 10.27 22.26 2.27
N VAL A 52 11.29 21.67 2.86
CA VAL A 52 11.20 20.99 4.18
C VAL A 52 10.57 21.90 5.24
N HIS A 53 10.76 23.20 5.13
CA HIS A 53 10.16 24.19 6.01
C HIS A 53 8.64 24.15 6.07
N ASP A 54 7.97 23.70 4.99
CA ASP A 54 6.49 23.67 4.94
C ASP A 54 5.89 22.59 5.86
N ILE A 55 6.65 21.53 6.17
CA ILE A 55 6.19 20.40 6.99
C ILE A 55 6.95 20.28 8.32
N SER A 56 8.01 21.07 8.57
CA SER A 56 8.86 20.92 9.76
C SER A 56 8.06 21.02 11.06
N ALA A 57 7.13 21.96 11.18
CA ALA A 57 6.27 22.10 12.36
C ALA A 57 5.35 20.86 12.56
N THR A 58 4.91 20.23 11.49
CA THR A 58 4.12 18.98 11.53
C THR A 58 4.99 17.82 12.01
N LEU A 59 6.20 17.70 11.48
CA LEU A 59 7.13 16.64 11.84
C LEU A 59 7.64 16.75 13.30
N GLN A 60 7.52 17.90 13.95
CA GLN A 60 7.81 18.06 15.39
C GLN A 60 6.72 17.47 16.31
N LYS A 61 5.59 17.02 15.79
CA LYS A 61 4.54 16.41 16.60
C LYS A 61 4.87 14.95 16.98
N LYS A 62 4.26 14.46 18.06
CA LYS A 62 4.64 13.19 18.69
C LYS A 62 4.02 11.95 18.08
N LYS A 63 2.80 12.04 17.55
CA LYS A 63 2.03 10.88 17.09
C LYS A 63 2.03 10.78 15.56
N GLY A 64 3.18 10.45 14.99
CA GLY A 64 3.33 10.27 13.55
C GLY A 64 3.22 8.82 13.10
N LEU A 65 2.76 8.58 11.89
CA LEU A 65 2.75 7.29 11.22
C LEU A 65 3.38 7.40 9.84
N ILE A 66 4.14 6.36 9.45
CA ILE A 66 4.52 6.14 8.05
C ILE A 66 3.65 5.00 7.52
N ILE A 67 2.94 5.23 6.41
CA ILE A 67 2.13 4.20 5.75
C ILE A 67 2.72 3.95 4.38
N VAL A 68 3.17 2.72 4.14
CA VAL A 68 3.88 2.36 2.91
C VAL A 68 3.08 1.34 2.12
N GLY A 69 2.66 1.74 0.93
CA GLY A 69 1.99 0.88 -0.04
C GLY A 69 2.96 0.19 -0.99
N ASP A 70 2.51 -0.11 -2.21
CA ASP A 70 3.35 -0.74 -3.24
C ASP A 70 4.52 0.19 -3.62
N LEU A 71 5.75 -0.30 -3.43
CA LEU A 71 7.01 0.38 -3.73
C LEU A 71 7.93 -0.48 -4.58
N GLN A 72 8.86 0.19 -5.30
CA GLN A 72 9.98 -0.49 -5.92
C GLN A 72 11.08 -0.76 -4.88
N HIS A 73 11.78 -1.89 -5.02
CA HIS A 73 12.80 -2.36 -4.05
C HIS A 73 13.88 -1.36 -3.65
N GLN A 74 14.20 -0.41 -4.51
CA GLN A 74 15.31 0.54 -4.30
C GLN A 74 14.95 1.71 -3.38
N GLU A 75 13.72 1.77 -2.85
CA GLU A 75 13.21 2.94 -2.14
C GLU A 75 12.99 2.73 -0.63
N VAL A 76 13.43 1.61 -0.07
CA VAL A 76 13.07 1.23 1.31
C VAL A 76 14.06 1.65 2.39
N ASP A 77 15.36 1.76 2.07
CA ASP A 77 16.43 1.91 3.07
C ASP A 77 16.31 3.20 3.89
N GLN A 78 16.00 4.32 3.25
CA GLN A 78 15.89 5.60 3.93
C GLN A 78 14.61 5.70 4.77
N ILE A 79 13.55 4.98 4.41
CA ILE A 79 12.33 4.86 5.23
C ILE A 79 12.65 4.19 6.56
N LEU A 80 13.38 3.07 6.53
CA LEU A 80 13.80 2.33 7.73
C LEU A 80 14.76 3.15 8.60
N THR A 81 15.73 3.82 7.96
CA THR A 81 16.69 4.70 8.64
C THR A 81 15.97 5.83 9.37
N TYR A 82 15.09 6.55 8.69
CA TYR A 82 14.32 7.65 9.27
C TYR A 82 13.40 7.18 10.41
N SER A 83 12.68 6.07 10.20
CA SER A 83 11.84 5.45 11.23
C SER A 83 12.63 5.07 12.47
N THR A 84 13.87 4.58 12.31
CA THR A 84 14.74 4.21 13.43
C THR A 84 15.24 5.42 14.20
N ILE A 85 15.65 6.48 13.48
CA ILE A 85 16.18 7.70 14.11
C ILE A 85 15.09 8.43 14.91
N TYR A 86 13.86 8.45 14.41
CA TYR A 86 12.77 9.27 14.95
C TYR A 86 11.66 8.49 15.65
N ASP A 87 11.87 7.21 15.93
CA ASP A 87 10.93 6.33 16.64
C ASP A 87 9.51 6.34 16.01
N LEU A 88 9.43 6.21 14.67
CA LEU A 88 8.16 6.22 13.94
C LEU A 88 7.74 4.82 13.53
N PRO A 89 6.51 4.39 13.87
CA PRO A 89 5.98 3.12 13.37
C PRO A 89 5.66 3.20 11.88
N ILE A 90 5.92 2.09 11.16
CA ILE A 90 5.66 1.93 9.74
C ILE A 90 4.55 0.90 9.54
N LEU A 91 3.38 1.31 9.04
CA LEU A 91 2.34 0.39 8.60
C LEU A 91 2.68 -0.06 7.17
N ALA A 92 3.19 -1.28 7.02
CA ALA A 92 3.76 -1.75 5.77
C ALA A 92 2.81 -2.72 5.04
N ASP A 93 2.32 -2.31 3.86
CA ASP A 93 1.61 -3.18 2.92
C ASP A 93 2.51 -4.37 2.50
N PRO A 94 1.98 -5.55 2.17
CA PRO A 94 2.79 -6.67 1.69
C PRO A 94 3.59 -6.34 0.43
N LEU A 95 3.11 -5.42 -0.40
CA LEU A 95 3.80 -4.96 -1.62
C LEU A 95 4.82 -3.85 -1.36
N SER A 96 4.95 -3.38 -0.14
CA SER A 96 5.91 -2.33 0.25
C SER A 96 7.36 -2.77 0.21
N GLN A 97 7.63 -4.07 0.13
CA GLN A 97 8.94 -4.72 0.26
C GLN A 97 9.61 -4.52 1.65
N LEU A 98 8.94 -3.88 2.59
CA LEU A 98 9.46 -3.63 3.95
C LEU A 98 9.30 -4.83 4.90
N ARG A 99 8.44 -5.79 4.56
CA ARG A 99 8.24 -7.01 5.36
C ARG A 99 9.40 -8.01 5.21
N LYS A 100 10.35 -7.75 4.32
CA LYS A 100 11.50 -8.62 4.03
C LYS A 100 12.53 -8.69 5.17
N ASN A 101 12.67 -7.66 5.98
CA ASN A 101 13.77 -7.51 6.92
C ASN A 101 13.37 -7.65 8.40
N ASN A 102 12.15 -8.04 8.71
CA ASN A 102 11.62 -8.13 10.08
C ASN A 102 12.04 -6.96 11.00
N HIS A 103 11.98 -5.74 10.49
CA HIS A 103 12.40 -4.56 11.22
C HIS A 103 11.41 -4.24 12.36
N PRO A 104 11.86 -3.95 13.59
CA PRO A 104 10.99 -3.81 14.75
C PRO A 104 9.96 -2.67 14.66
N ASN A 105 10.21 -1.66 13.83
CA ASN A 105 9.29 -0.55 13.62
C ASN A 105 8.24 -0.83 12.53
N VAL A 106 8.36 -1.97 11.83
CA VAL A 106 7.40 -2.40 10.81
C VAL A 106 6.22 -3.10 11.47
N ILE A 107 5.04 -2.54 11.29
CA ILE A 107 3.77 -3.04 11.79
C ILE A 107 3.04 -3.69 10.62
N THR A 108 2.81 -4.99 10.71
CA THR A 108 2.21 -5.80 9.64
C THR A 108 0.76 -6.19 9.93
N THR A 109 0.35 -6.17 11.19
CA THR A 109 -0.99 -6.57 11.63
C THR A 109 -1.99 -5.42 11.66
N TYR A 110 -1.66 -4.28 11.06
CA TYR A 110 -2.46 -3.05 11.12
C TYR A 110 -3.89 -3.23 10.58
N ASP A 111 -4.11 -4.04 9.53
CA ASP A 111 -5.47 -4.26 9.01
C ASP A 111 -6.36 -4.92 10.05
N LEU A 112 -5.85 -5.92 10.77
CA LEU A 112 -6.55 -6.56 11.88
C LEU A 112 -6.84 -5.57 13.01
N LEU A 113 -5.86 -4.77 13.42
CA LEU A 113 -6.01 -3.76 14.46
C LEU A 113 -7.12 -2.76 14.11
N TYR A 114 -7.16 -2.26 12.87
CA TYR A 114 -8.24 -1.38 12.42
C TYR A 114 -9.59 -2.10 12.25
N ARG A 115 -9.60 -3.41 11.99
CA ARG A 115 -10.84 -4.21 11.98
C ARG A 115 -11.43 -4.39 13.37
N THR A 116 -10.60 -4.54 14.39
CA THR A 116 -11.04 -4.66 15.79
C THR A 116 -11.44 -3.33 16.41
N GLY A 117 -11.34 -2.24 15.67
CA GLY A 117 -11.82 -0.92 16.08
C GLY A 117 -10.73 -0.03 16.68
N LEU A 118 -9.45 -0.30 16.42
CA LEU A 118 -8.38 0.62 16.83
C LEU A 118 -8.64 2.01 16.24
N ASP A 119 -8.71 3.02 17.10
CA ASP A 119 -8.93 4.41 16.73
C ASP A 119 -8.02 5.30 17.60
N LEU A 120 -6.76 5.40 17.19
CA LEU A 120 -5.77 6.23 17.87
C LEU A 120 -5.79 7.64 17.27
N ASP A 121 -5.65 8.62 18.13
CA ASP A 121 -5.41 10.01 17.74
C ASP A 121 -3.99 10.13 17.18
N VAL A 122 -3.88 10.56 15.92
CA VAL A 122 -2.64 10.67 15.14
C VAL A 122 -2.47 12.11 14.68
N ASP A 123 -1.29 12.67 14.86
CA ASP A 123 -0.99 14.05 14.48
C ASP A 123 -0.72 14.19 12.98
N PHE A 124 0.06 13.27 12.42
CA PHE A 124 0.40 13.28 11.00
C PHE A 124 0.64 11.88 10.44
N VAL A 125 0.48 11.76 9.13
CA VAL A 125 0.73 10.55 8.36
C VAL A 125 1.58 10.87 7.15
N ILE A 126 2.69 10.14 6.96
CA ILE A 126 3.46 10.15 5.73
C ILE A 126 3.05 8.91 4.91
N ARG A 127 2.34 9.13 3.83
CA ARG A 127 1.90 8.08 2.90
C ARG A 127 2.92 7.95 1.78
N VAL A 128 3.45 6.75 1.55
CA VAL A 128 4.52 6.50 0.59
C VAL A 128 4.09 5.43 -0.42
N GLY A 129 4.36 5.66 -1.68
CA GLY A 129 4.03 4.74 -2.76
C GLY A 129 2.55 4.72 -3.11
N LYS A 130 2.08 3.61 -3.71
CA LYS A 130 0.67 3.45 -4.08
C LYS A 130 -0.23 3.20 -2.86
N PRO A 131 -1.56 3.35 -3.02
CA PRO A 131 -2.50 3.06 -1.94
C PRO A 131 -2.37 1.63 -1.39
N VAL A 132 -2.53 1.48 -0.08
CA VAL A 132 -2.48 0.18 0.61
C VAL A 132 -3.70 -0.68 0.29
N ILE A 133 -3.54 -2.00 0.44
CA ILE A 133 -4.60 -3.00 0.22
C ILE A 133 -5.71 -2.87 1.26
N SER A 134 -5.37 -2.60 2.52
CA SER A 134 -6.31 -2.56 3.62
C SER A 134 -7.46 -1.57 3.42
N LYS A 135 -8.68 -2.12 3.28
CA LYS A 135 -9.89 -1.29 3.21
C LYS A 135 -10.13 -0.52 4.51
N LYS A 136 -9.80 -1.11 5.65
CA LYS A 136 -10.02 -0.50 6.98
C LYS A 136 -9.09 0.68 7.22
N LEU A 137 -7.80 0.53 6.86
CA LEU A 137 -6.85 1.63 6.93
C LEU A 137 -7.22 2.76 5.96
N ASN A 138 -7.64 2.42 4.73
CA ASN A 138 -8.13 3.41 3.77
C ASN A 138 -9.39 4.15 4.24
N GLN A 139 -10.30 3.48 4.97
CA GLN A 139 -11.46 4.12 5.58
C GLN A 139 -11.06 5.04 6.74
N TRP A 140 -10.08 4.64 7.54
CA TRP A 140 -9.54 5.48 8.61
C TRP A 140 -8.85 6.73 8.05
N LEU A 141 -8.04 6.60 7.00
CA LEU A 141 -7.40 7.75 6.31
C LEU A 141 -8.41 8.80 5.81
N LYS A 142 -9.63 8.38 5.44
CA LYS A 142 -10.69 9.31 5.00
C LYS A 142 -11.31 10.12 6.14
N ARG A 143 -11.26 9.63 7.37
CA ARG A 143 -11.95 10.24 8.52
C ARG A 143 -11.01 10.86 9.54
N THR A 144 -9.73 10.48 9.53
CA THR A 144 -8.75 11.05 10.46
C THR A 144 -8.53 12.54 10.23
N SER A 145 -8.28 13.28 11.30
CA SER A 145 -7.85 14.67 11.27
C SER A 145 -6.32 14.84 11.17
N ALA A 146 -5.57 13.73 11.08
CA ALA A 146 -4.13 13.76 10.93
C ALA A 146 -3.72 14.52 9.66
N TYR A 147 -2.68 15.34 9.75
CA TYR A 147 -2.10 16.00 8.58
C TYR A 147 -1.47 14.95 7.64
N GLN A 148 -1.89 14.91 6.38
CA GLN A 148 -1.49 13.87 5.44
C GLN A 148 -0.47 14.37 4.42
N ILE A 149 0.70 13.78 4.43
CA ILE A 149 1.80 14.03 3.49
C ILE A 149 1.85 12.84 2.55
N LEU A 150 1.80 13.05 1.23
CA LEU A 150 1.90 12.01 0.22
C LEU A 150 3.22 12.12 -0.54
N VAL A 151 3.96 11.01 -0.61
CA VAL A 151 5.24 10.91 -1.32
C VAL A 151 5.14 9.83 -2.39
N GLN A 152 5.24 10.23 -3.64
CA GLN A 152 5.19 9.30 -4.79
C GLN A 152 6.17 9.75 -5.88
N ASN A 153 6.93 8.82 -6.42
CA ASN A 153 7.84 9.05 -7.54
C ASN A 153 7.18 8.57 -8.86
N ASN A 154 6.03 9.12 -9.18
CA ASN A 154 5.28 8.75 -10.38
C ASN A 154 4.79 9.99 -11.11
N ASP A 155 4.78 9.95 -12.44
CA ASP A 155 4.18 10.97 -13.30
C ASP A 155 2.69 11.21 -13.03
N LYS A 156 2.03 10.27 -12.35
CA LYS A 156 0.63 10.31 -11.96
C LYS A 156 0.51 10.02 -10.47
N ILE A 157 0.28 11.04 -9.66
CA ILE A 157 0.06 10.89 -8.23
C ILE A 157 -1.33 10.30 -7.98
N ASP A 158 -1.37 9.16 -7.30
CA ASP A 158 -2.61 8.53 -6.87
C ASP A 158 -3.00 9.02 -5.48
N VAL A 159 -3.95 9.93 -5.42
CA VAL A 159 -4.43 10.56 -4.17
C VAL A 159 -5.43 9.71 -3.39
N PHE A 160 -5.78 8.50 -3.88
CA PHE A 160 -6.67 7.61 -3.12
C PHE A 160 -6.04 7.28 -1.75
N PRO A 161 -6.79 7.12 -0.67
CA PRO A 161 -8.26 7.12 -0.54
C PRO A 161 -8.85 8.52 -0.35
N THR A 162 -8.03 9.53 -0.07
CA THR A 162 -8.41 10.93 0.10
C THR A 162 -7.25 11.82 -0.34
N PRO A 163 -7.53 13.03 -0.86
CA PRO A 163 -6.48 14.00 -1.12
C PRO A 163 -5.65 14.27 0.14
N PRO A 164 -4.32 14.31 0.05
CA PRO A 164 -3.45 14.71 1.15
C PRO A 164 -3.49 16.24 1.34
N ASP A 165 -2.94 16.72 2.46
CA ASP A 165 -2.74 18.15 2.69
C ASP A 165 -1.60 18.68 1.83
N ILE A 166 -0.54 17.87 1.62
CA ILE A 166 0.57 18.17 0.73
C ILE A 166 1.07 16.91 0.01
N SER A 167 1.59 17.07 -1.21
CA SER A 167 2.16 15.98 -2.01
C SER A 167 3.52 16.33 -2.56
N TYR A 168 4.43 15.36 -2.54
CA TYR A 168 5.77 15.46 -3.11
C TYR A 168 5.95 14.42 -4.22
N GLU A 169 6.33 14.89 -5.42
CA GLU A 169 6.70 14.05 -6.56
C GLU A 169 8.21 13.80 -6.54
N ILE A 170 8.63 12.86 -5.69
CA ILE A 170 10.05 12.57 -5.42
C ILE A 170 10.19 11.11 -4.97
N SER A 171 11.39 10.53 -5.10
CA SER A 171 11.67 9.20 -4.56
C SER A 171 11.55 9.19 -3.03
N ALA A 172 11.08 8.07 -2.46
CA ALA A 172 11.00 7.94 -1.01
C ALA A 172 12.39 8.10 -0.36
N ASN A 173 13.43 7.54 -0.96
CA ASN A 173 14.80 7.69 -0.45
C ASN A 173 15.26 9.15 -0.40
N ASP A 174 15.02 9.92 -1.44
CA ASP A 174 15.43 11.33 -1.44
C ASP A 174 14.59 12.17 -0.48
N PHE A 175 13.29 11.86 -0.37
CA PHE A 175 12.41 12.52 0.60
C PHE A 175 12.91 12.31 2.03
N PHE A 176 13.05 11.06 2.47
CA PHE A 176 13.46 10.79 3.84
C PHE A 176 14.90 11.23 4.15
N ARG A 177 15.81 11.10 3.17
CA ARG A 177 17.19 11.63 3.33
C ARG A 177 17.22 13.13 3.60
N SER A 178 16.35 13.90 2.95
CA SER A 178 16.28 15.35 3.16
C SER A 178 15.70 15.76 4.51
N LEU A 179 15.00 14.84 5.20
CA LEU A 179 14.41 15.08 6.52
C LEU A 179 15.35 14.69 7.68
N ILE A 180 16.41 13.92 7.42
CA ILE A 180 17.31 13.39 8.44
C ILE A 180 18.01 14.54 9.12
N GLU A 181 17.98 15.36 9.64
CA GLU A 181 18.64 16.46 10.37
C GLU A 181 17.67 17.57 10.81
N GLU A 182 16.42 17.49 10.36
CA GLU A 182 15.42 18.54 10.57
C GLU A 182 14.56 18.32 11.82
N GLU A 183 14.58 17.12 12.41
CA GLU A 183 13.75 16.77 13.55
C GLU A 183 14.55 16.65 14.86
N ASN A 184 13.93 17.01 15.97
CA ASN A 184 14.46 16.83 17.32
C ASN A 184 13.36 16.33 18.27
N VAL A 185 12.60 15.32 17.84
CA VAL A 185 11.48 14.78 18.63
C VAL A 185 11.70 13.31 18.92
N GLN A 186 11.55 12.93 20.17
CA GLN A 186 11.56 11.53 20.59
C GLN A 186 10.11 11.02 20.71
N ARG A 187 9.83 9.86 20.10
CA ARG A 187 8.50 9.24 20.03
C ARG A 187 8.49 7.83 20.61
N LYS A 188 9.42 7.53 21.50
CA LYS A 188 9.64 6.18 22.03
C LYS A 188 8.35 5.53 22.55
N ASP A 189 7.60 6.23 23.41
CA ASP A 189 6.36 5.70 23.98
C ASP A 189 5.31 5.41 22.88
N TRP A 190 5.28 6.23 21.84
CA TRP A 190 4.40 6.05 20.69
C TRP A 190 4.77 4.82 19.87
N LEU A 191 6.05 4.64 19.59
CA LEU A 191 6.55 3.47 18.89
C LEU A 191 6.35 2.19 19.73
N GLU A 192 6.64 2.21 21.02
CA GLU A 192 6.44 1.08 21.94
C GLU A 192 4.99 0.62 22.00
N LEU A 193 4.02 1.56 21.97
CA LEU A 193 2.61 1.24 21.86
C LEU A 193 2.32 0.38 20.62
N TRP A 194 2.75 0.84 19.44
CA TRP A 194 2.53 0.13 18.19
C TRP A 194 3.22 -1.24 18.16
N GLN A 195 4.46 -1.32 18.66
CA GLN A 195 5.20 -2.57 18.77
C GLN A 195 4.52 -3.56 19.73
N SER A 196 3.91 -3.06 20.81
CA SER A 196 3.15 -3.91 21.74
C SER A 196 1.89 -4.47 21.08
N LEU A 197 1.13 -3.64 20.37
CA LEU A 197 -0.05 -4.07 19.60
C LEU A 197 0.33 -5.11 18.53
N GLU A 198 1.40 -4.87 17.80
CA GLU A 198 1.93 -5.82 16.80
C GLU A 198 2.29 -7.17 17.43
N ARG A 199 3.06 -7.18 18.53
CA ARG A 199 3.45 -8.42 19.22
C ARG A 199 2.24 -9.22 19.69
N GLN A 200 1.25 -8.55 20.30
CA GLN A 200 0.04 -9.22 20.77
C GLN A 200 -0.75 -9.83 19.61
N SER A 201 -0.98 -9.06 18.55
CA SER A 201 -1.70 -9.54 17.36
C SER A 201 -0.99 -10.72 16.69
N ARG A 202 0.35 -10.69 16.58
CA ARG A 202 1.12 -11.82 16.02
C ARG A 202 0.97 -13.08 16.84
N ILE A 203 0.91 -12.99 18.18
CA ILE A 203 0.71 -14.15 19.05
C ILE A 203 -0.67 -14.77 18.78
N GLU A 204 -1.72 -13.96 18.73
CA GLU A 204 -3.09 -14.43 18.49
C GLU A 204 -3.25 -15.05 17.09
N ILE A 205 -2.65 -14.44 16.06
CA ILE A 205 -2.68 -15.00 14.71
C ILE A 205 -1.90 -16.32 14.63
N LYS A 206 -0.72 -16.42 15.26
CA LYS A 206 0.05 -17.67 15.29
C LYS A 206 -0.70 -18.78 16.02
N ASP A 207 -1.36 -18.46 17.12
CA ASP A 207 -2.19 -19.43 17.85
C ASP A 207 -3.37 -19.91 16.97
N TYR A 208 -4.04 -19.01 16.29
CA TYR A 208 -5.08 -19.35 15.32
C TYR A 208 -4.54 -20.29 14.21
N LEU A 209 -3.43 -19.95 13.58
CA LEU A 209 -2.86 -20.73 12.48
C LEU A 209 -2.44 -22.14 12.91
N ASN A 210 -2.02 -22.33 14.15
CA ASN A 210 -1.66 -23.65 14.71
C ASN A 210 -2.86 -24.60 14.81
N HIS A 211 -4.09 -24.08 14.83
CA HIS A 211 -5.31 -24.85 14.99
C HIS A 211 -6.23 -24.79 13.75
N ALA A 212 -5.97 -23.86 12.83
CA ALA A 212 -6.79 -23.66 11.63
C ALA A 212 -6.51 -24.74 10.58
N SER A 213 -7.56 -25.05 9.81
CA SER A 213 -7.51 -25.95 8.64
C SER A 213 -8.24 -25.35 7.43
N ASP A 214 -8.16 -24.04 7.30
CA ASP A 214 -8.79 -23.24 6.25
C ASP A 214 -7.77 -22.65 5.28
N GLU A 215 -8.23 -21.82 4.36
CA GLU A 215 -7.38 -21.16 3.36
C GLU A 215 -6.25 -20.34 4.00
N ALA A 216 -6.52 -19.68 5.14
CA ALA A 216 -5.53 -18.88 5.84
C ALA A 216 -4.35 -19.72 6.35
N ALA A 217 -4.63 -20.94 6.85
CA ALA A 217 -3.58 -21.88 7.30
C ALA A 217 -2.67 -22.29 6.14
N TYR A 218 -3.24 -22.58 4.96
CA TYR A 218 -2.45 -22.91 3.76
C TYR A 218 -1.59 -21.73 3.28
N VAL A 219 -2.13 -20.51 3.32
CA VAL A 219 -1.37 -19.30 2.96
C VAL A 219 -0.23 -19.06 3.94
N GLY A 220 -0.47 -19.22 5.24
CA GLY A 220 0.57 -19.11 6.26
C GLY A 220 1.71 -20.13 6.05
N GLU A 221 1.37 -21.38 5.78
CA GLU A 221 2.34 -22.45 5.49
C GLU A 221 3.13 -22.17 4.19
N LEU A 222 2.46 -21.65 3.15
CA LEU A 222 3.12 -21.25 1.90
C LEU A 222 4.17 -20.17 2.17
N ILE A 223 3.80 -19.10 2.88
CA ILE A 223 4.70 -17.98 3.17
C ILE A 223 5.97 -18.46 3.90
N HIS A 224 5.84 -19.39 4.84
CA HIS A 224 6.99 -19.96 5.58
C HIS A 224 7.95 -20.78 4.71
N LYS A 225 7.52 -21.25 3.55
CA LYS A 225 8.35 -22.03 2.62
C LYS A 225 9.10 -21.20 1.59
N LEU A 226 8.77 -19.92 1.48
CA LEU A 226 9.42 -19.04 0.52
C LEU A 226 10.81 -18.64 0.99
N SER A 227 11.74 -18.57 0.05
CA SER A 227 13.13 -18.16 0.24
C SER A 227 13.44 -16.84 -0.44
N ASN A 228 14.64 -16.33 -0.28
CA ASN A 228 15.10 -15.12 -0.94
C ASN A 228 15.29 -15.25 -2.46
N GLU A 229 15.28 -16.49 -2.98
CA GLU A 229 15.33 -16.77 -4.43
C GLU A 229 13.94 -16.76 -5.06
N ASP A 230 12.88 -16.76 -4.24
CA ASP A 230 11.50 -16.80 -4.68
C ASP A 230 10.90 -15.42 -4.90
N ALA A 231 9.97 -15.37 -5.82
CA ALA A 231 9.06 -14.25 -6.00
C ALA A 231 7.62 -14.73 -5.83
N LEU A 232 6.91 -14.20 -4.85
CA LEU A 232 5.50 -14.49 -4.63
C LEU A 232 4.65 -13.55 -5.49
N PHE A 233 3.94 -14.08 -6.49
CA PHE A 233 2.95 -13.32 -7.23
C PHE A 233 1.55 -13.62 -6.68
N VAL A 234 0.83 -12.58 -6.27
CA VAL A 234 -0.43 -12.75 -5.53
C VAL A 234 -1.61 -12.23 -6.34
N GLY A 235 -2.62 -13.08 -6.51
CA GLY A 235 -3.90 -12.72 -7.12
C GLY A 235 -4.73 -11.78 -6.24
N ASN A 236 -5.61 -11.03 -6.88
CA ASN A 236 -6.56 -10.15 -6.19
C ASN A 236 -7.63 -10.95 -5.42
N SER A 237 -8.51 -10.26 -4.69
CA SER A 237 -9.56 -10.80 -3.83
C SER A 237 -9.04 -11.34 -2.49
N MET A 238 -9.29 -12.61 -2.12
CA MET A 238 -8.84 -13.17 -0.84
C MET A 238 -7.33 -13.38 -0.79
N PRO A 239 -6.65 -13.94 -1.80
CA PRO A 239 -5.22 -14.21 -1.73
C PRO A 239 -4.38 -13.03 -1.23
N ILE A 240 -4.54 -11.84 -1.82
CA ILE A 240 -3.76 -10.66 -1.40
C ILE A 240 -4.13 -10.16 0.00
N ARG A 241 -5.38 -10.37 0.44
CA ARG A 241 -5.82 -10.00 1.81
C ARG A 241 -5.27 -10.96 2.85
N ASP A 242 -5.19 -12.25 2.52
CA ASP A 242 -4.60 -13.26 3.40
C ASP A 242 -3.09 -13.03 3.54
N VAL A 243 -2.41 -12.70 2.45
CA VAL A 243 -1.01 -12.28 2.50
C VAL A 243 -0.85 -11.01 3.34
N ASP A 244 -1.73 -10.00 3.20
CA ASP A 244 -1.68 -8.78 4.03
C ASP A 244 -1.82 -9.09 5.53
N ASN A 245 -2.70 -10.02 5.91
CA ASN A 245 -2.97 -10.34 7.30
C ASN A 245 -1.99 -11.35 7.92
N LEU A 246 -1.37 -12.24 7.13
CA LEU A 246 -0.63 -13.39 7.64
C LEU A 246 0.89 -13.31 7.40
N MET A 247 1.33 -12.49 6.45
CA MET A 247 2.75 -12.35 6.14
C MET A 247 3.39 -11.29 7.05
N PHE A 248 3.92 -11.72 8.19
CA PHE A 248 4.62 -10.83 9.12
C PHE A 248 6.02 -10.49 8.64
N GLU A 249 6.66 -11.46 8.03
CA GLU A 249 7.99 -11.38 7.44
C GLU A 249 8.08 -12.34 6.25
N THR A 250 8.94 -12.05 5.30
CA THR A 250 9.24 -12.92 4.17
C THR A 250 10.64 -12.62 3.66
N GLU A 251 11.31 -13.62 3.13
CA GLU A 251 12.55 -13.44 2.37
C GLU A 251 12.28 -13.20 0.89
N ALA A 252 11.10 -13.61 0.41
CA ALA A 252 10.70 -13.48 -0.99
C ALA A 252 10.30 -12.04 -1.35
N GLU A 253 10.44 -11.71 -2.62
CA GLU A 253 9.84 -10.50 -3.20
C GLU A 253 8.35 -10.73 -3.46
N VAL A 254 7.50 -9.75 -3.18
CA VAL A 254 6.04 -9.87 -3.33
C VAL A 254 5.51 -8.95 -4.41
N TYR A 255 4.72 -9.49 -5.32
CA TYR A 255 4.16 -8.79 -6.47
C TYR A 255 2.67 -9.06 -6.63
N ALA A 256 1.95 -8.11 -7.21
CA ALA A 256 0.54 -8.26 -7.58
C ALA A 256 0.12 -7.27 -8.67
N ASN A 257 -0.89 -7.61 -9.44
CA ASN A 257 -1.55 -6.68 -10.35
C ASN A 257 -2.53 -5.78 -9.57
N ARG A 258 -2.10 -4.57 -9.23
CA ARG A 258 -2.90 -3.64 -8.39
C ARG A 258 -3.47 -2.43 -9.15
N GLY A 259 -3.38 -2.40 -10.47
CA GLY A 259 -3.94 -1.31 -11.27
C GLY A 259 -5.46 -1.26 -11.21
N ALA A 260 -6.14 -2.23 -11.81
CA ALA A 260 -7.60 -2.32 -11.82
C ALA A 260 -8.18 -3.29 -10.78
N ASN A 261 -7.35 -4.05 -10.07
CA ASN A 261 -7.73 -5.09 -9.10
C ASN A 261 -8.63 -6.19 -9.71
N GLY A 262 -8.50 -6.44 -11.02
CA GLY A 262 -9.25 -7.48 -11.76
C GLY A 262 -8.68 -8.88 -11.56
N ILE A 263 -9.32 -9.86 -12.16
CA ILE A 263 -8.92 -11.26 -12.13
C ILE A 263 -8.29 -11.72 -13.46
N ASP A 264 -8.34 -10.89 -14.47
CA ASP A 264 -7.79 -11.12 -15.81
C ASP A 264 -6.28 -10.91 -15.83
N GLY A 265 -5.57 -11.69 -16.63
CA GLY A 265 -4.13 -11.56 -16.87
C GLY A 265 -3.22 -11.92 -15.69
N VAL A 266 -3.74 -12.51 -14.60
CA VAL A 266 -2.95 -12.83 -13.39
C VAL A 266 -1.97 -13.96 -13.66
N VAL A 267 -2.43 -15.06 -14.26
CA VAL A 267 -1.59 -16.21 -14.67
C VAL A 267 -0.58 -15.77 -15.71
N SER A 268 -1.03 -15.05 -16.73
CA SER A 268 -0.17 -14.57 -17.83
C SER A 268 0.95 -13.64 -17.33
N THR A 269 0.66 -12.75 -16.36
CA THR A 269 1.65 -11.87 -15.76
C THR A 269 2.67 -12.65 -14.94
N ALA A 270 2.21 -13.61 -14.12
CA ALA A 270 3.08 -14.46 -13.32
C ALA A 270 4.04 -15.29 -14.20
N ILE A 271 3.54 -15.84 -15.30
CA ILE A 271 4.36 -16.57 -16.30
C ILE A 271 5.38 -15.64 -16.94
N GLY A 272 4.99 -14.42 -17.33
CA GLY A 272 5.92 -13.43 -17.86
C GLY A 272 7.06 -13.10 -16.88
N MET A 273 6.76 -13.02 -15.59
CA MET A 273 7.76 -12.84 -14.55
C MET A 273 8.65 -14.08 -14.35
N ALA A 274 8.07 -15.29 -14.51
CA ALA A 274 8.78 -16.56 -14.34
C ALA A 274 9.88 -16.80 -15.41
N VAL A 275 9.92 -16.00 -16.47
CA VAL A 275 11.05 -15.99 -17.42
C VAL A 275 12.37 -15.59 -16.74
N HIS A 276 12.30 -14.81 -15.66
CA HIS A 276 13.49 -14.21 -15.02
C HIS A 276 13.61 -14.52 -13.53
N LYS A 277 12.55 -15.06 -12.89
CA LYS A 277 12.50 -15.32 -11.45
C LYS A 277 11.88 -16.69 -11.17
N ASN A 278 12.19 -17.26 -10.01
CA ASN A 278 11.46 -18.40 -9.49
C ASN A 278 10.13 -17.91 -8.90
N VAL A 279 9.03 -18.11 -9.62
CA VAL A 279 7.72 -17.55 -9.26
C VAL A 279 6.83 -18.60 -8.63
N THR A 280 6.32 -18.27 -7.43
CA THR A 280 5.18 -18.96 -6.83
C THR A 280 3.94 -18.08 -6.98
N LEU A 281 2.89 -18.61 -7.62
CA LEU A 281 1.63 -17.92 -7.87
C LEU A 281 0.57 -18.35 -6.86
N LEU A 282 0.18 -17.44 -5.97
CA LEU A 282 -0.97 -17.62 -5.09
C LEU A 282 -2.21 -16.95 -5.72
N ILE A 283 -3.19 -17.75 -6.13
CA ILE A 283 -4.33 -17.28 -6.92
C ILE A 283 -5.63 -17.99 -6.52
N GLY A 284 -6.75 -17.29 -6.58
CA GLY A 284 -8.06 -17.90 -6.40
C GLY A 284 -8.53 -18.67 -7.65
N ASP A 285 -9.37 -19.65 -7.44
CA ASP A 285 -9.92 -20.57 -8.45
C ASP A 285 -10.56 -19.86 -9.65
N LEU A 286 -11.41 -18.88 -9.40
CA LEU A 286 -12.08 -18.11 -10.47
C LEU A 286 -11.09 -17.26 -11.28
N SER A 287 -10.11 -16.67 -10.61
CA SER A 287 -9.05 -15.88 -11.28
C SER A 287 -8.15 -16.79 -12.12
N PHE A 288 -7.83 -17.99 -11.61
CA PHE A 288 -7.10 -19.00 -12.35
C PHE A 288 -7.89 -19.44 -13.59
N TYR A 289 -9.17 -19.81 -13.43
CA TYR A 289 -10.05 -20.21 -14.52
C TYR A 289 -10.15 -19.13 -15.61
N HIS A 290 -10.23 -17.85 -15.21
CA HIS A 290 -10.35 -16.72 -16.13
C HIS A 290 -9.14 -16.56 -17.07
N ASP A 291 -7.93 -16.85 -16.59
CA ASP A 291 -6.67 -16.64 -17.32
C ASP A 291 -5.85 -17.95 -17.50
N MET A 292 -6.48 -19.11 -17.36
CA MET A 292 -5.80 -20.41 -17.47
C MET A 292 -5.13 -20.63 -18.84
N ASN A 293 -5.59 -19.95 -19.89
CA ASN A 293 -4.98 -20.00 -21.21
C ASN A 293 -3.55 -19.47 -21.21
N GLY A 294 -3.16 -18.64 -20.26
CA GLY A 294 -1.78 -18.20 -20.05
C GLY A 294 -0.81 -19.36 -19.90
N LEU A 295 -1.24 -20.49 -19.32
CA LEU A 295 -0.43 -21.71 -19.18
C LEU A 295 0.10 -22.27 -20.51
N LEU A 296 -0.56 -21.96 -21.64
CA LEU A 296 -0.05 -22.34 -22.95
C LEU A 296 1.31 -21.70 -23.23
N MET A 297 1.52 -20.47 -22.81
CA MET A 297 2.80 -19.77 -22.97
C MET A 297 3.91 -20.43 -22.14
N ALA A 298 3.58 -20.86 -20.90
CA ALA A 298 4.51 -21.61 -20.06
C ALA A 298 4.95 -22.91 -20.74
N LYS A 299 3.98 -23.68 -21.26
CA LYS A 299 4.24 -24.93 -21.97
C LYS A 299 5.06 -24.75 -23.25
N LEU A 300 4.75 -23.72 -24.06
CA LEU A 300 5.42 -23.49 -25.35
C LEU A 300 6.86 -22.99 -25.19
N ASN A 301 7.18 -22.36 -24.08
CA ASN A 301 8.50 -21.76 -23.84
C ASN A 301 9.28 -22.46 -22.70
N ASP A 302 8.82 -23.61 -22.22
CA ASP A 302 9.44 -24.37 -21.12
C ASP A 302 9.67 -23.54 -19.86
N ILE A 303 8.67 -22.71 -19.50
CA ILE A 303 8.69 -21.86 -18.32
C ILE A 303 8.04 -22.61 -17.16
N HIS A 304 8.75 -22.69 -16.02
CA HIS A 304 8.24 -23.31 -14.79
C HIS A 304 7.66 -22.23 -13.87
N ILE A 305 6.52 -22.54 -13.27
CA ILE A 305 5.84 -21.75 -12.27
C ILE A 305 5.23 -22.68 -11.21
N ASN A 306 5.34 -22.32 -9.95
CA ASN A 306 4.76 -23.05 -8.83
C ASN A 306 3.37 -22.52 -8.49
#